data_81ab40ef0d7c57db10cd788203485830
#
_entry.id   81ab40ef0d7c57db10cd788203485830
#
_cell.length_a   1.000
_cell.length_b   1.000
_cell.length_c   1.000
_cell.angle_alpha   90.00
_cell.angle_beta   90.00
_cell.angle_gamma   90.00
#
_symmetry.space_group_name_H-M   'P 1'
#
loop_
_entity.id
_entity.type
_entity.pdbx_description
1 polymer ?
#
loop_
_entity_poly.entity_id
_entity_poly.type
_entity_poly.pdbx_seq_one_letter_code
_entity_poly.pdbx_strand_id
1 'polypeptide(L)'
;EYFTIECIPEYCAVNLKGDCGVQALLFITLCRMSGIPARWQSGLYATDYYTGCHDWAQFYVAPYGWVFADLSFGGIERWNYYFGNLDVFRMPANSEIQKAFVPEKKWLRIDPIDNQRGEFEYEDHGLRFSQVEVSQKLISMEDIEK
;
A
#
# COMPACT_ATOMS: atom_id res chain seq x y z
N GLU A 1 -5.38 17.19 7.44
CA GLU A 1 -5.92 16.74 8.73
C GLU A 1 -6.12 15.24 8.67
N TYR A 2 -5.53 14.52 9.60
CA TYR A 2 -5.79 13.08 9.76
C TYR A 2 -7.06 12.93 10.58
N PHE A 3 -8.04 12.25 10.03
CA PHE A 3 -9.26 11.89 10.76
C PHE A 3 -9.08 10.51 11.38
N THR A 4 -9.58 10.34 12.58
CA THR A 4 -9.79 9.00 13.10
C THR A 4 -11.04 8.44 12.45
N ILE A 5 -10.87 7.44 11.59
CA ILE A 5 -11.98 6.71 10.96
C ILE A 5 -12.15 5.41 11.73
N GLU A 6 -13.30 5.22 12.35
CA GLU A 6 -13.58 4.04 13.18
C GLU A 6 -13.59 2.75 12.35
N CYS A 7 -14.18 2.79 11.16
CA CYS A 7 -14.18 1.68 10.22
C CYS A 7 -13.87 2.18 8.80
N ILE A 8 -12.62 2.04 8.36
CA ILE A 8 -12.16 2.56 7.06
C ILE A 8 -12.94 1.96 5.88
N PRO A 9 -13.15 0.63 5.78
CA PRO A 9 -13.91 0.06 4.68
C PRO A 9 -15.36 0.57 4.60
N GLU A 10 -16.03 0.68 5.74
CA GLU A 10 -17.39 1.20 5.82
C GLU A 10 -17.45 2.67 5.38
N TYR A 11 -16.50 3.48 5.86
CA TYR A 11 -16.39 4.88 5.44
C TYR A 11 -16.28 5.01 3.92
N CYS A 12 -15.43 4.20 3.30
CA CYS A 12 -15.25 4.20 1.85
C CYS A 12 -16.53 3.77 1.11
N ALA A 13 -17.19 2.72 1.60
CA ALA A 13 -18.44 2.20 1.00
C ALA A 13 -19.58 3.21 1.04
N VAL A 14 -19.73 3.92 2.16
CA VAL A 14 -20.80 4.91 2.35
C VAL A 14 -20.53 6.21 1.62
N ASN A 15 -19.29 6.71 1.66
CA ASN A 15 -18.94 8.01 1.11
C ASN A 15 -18.48 7.96 -0.35
N LEU A 16 -18.24 6.76 -0.90
CA LEU A 16 -17.77 6.50 -2.27
C LEU A 16 -16.48 7.27 -2.60
N LYS A 17 -15.61 7.44 -1.63
CA LYS A 17 -14.33 8.13 -1.76
C LYS A 17 -13.30 7.63 -0.75
N GLY A 18 -12.05 7.71 -1.13
CA GLY A 18 -10.90 7.36 -0.32
C GLY A 18 -9.62 7.47 -1.12
N ASP A 19 -8.49 7.56 -0.45
CA ASP A 19 -7.18 7.43 -1.06
C ASP A 19 -6.88 5.97 -1.44
N CYS A 20 -5.67 5.69 -1.90
CA CYS A 20 -5.26 4.35 -2.32
C CYS A 20 -5.45 3.31 -1.21
N GLY A 21 -5.04 3.63 0.01
CA GLY A 21 -5.16 2.75 1.16
C GLY A 21 -6.61 2.48 1.55
N VAL A 22 -7.42 3.51 1.62
CA VAL A 22 -8.84 3.41 1.96
C VAL A 22 -9.60 2.55 0.94
N GLN A 23 -9.34 2.73 -0.35
CA GLN A 23 -9.94 1.92 -1.42
C GLN A 23 -9.45 0.47 -1.39
N ALA A 24 -8.15 0.24 -1.17
CA ALA A 24 -7.58 -1.10 -1.05
C ALA A 24 -8.20 -1.88 0.13
N LEU A 25 -8.39 -1.23 1.28
CA LEU A 25 -9.02 -1.85 2.45
C LEU A 25 -10.48 -2.23 2.21
N LEU A 26 -11.25 -1.39 1.51
CA LEU A 26 -12.61 -1.74 1.10
C LEU A 26 -12.61 -2.98 0.20
N PHE A 27 -11.77 -3.00 -0.83
CA PHE A 27 -11.67 -4.15 -1.74
C PHE A 27 -11.31 -5.44 -1.00
N ILE A 28 -10.30 -5.40 -0.12
CA ILE A 28 -9.90 -6.56 0.70
C ILE A 28 -11.07 -7.06 1.55
N THR A 29 -11.82 -6.14 2.15
CA THR A 29 -12.97 -6.48 2.97
C THR A 29 -14.06 -7.17 2.15
N LEU A 30 -14.39 -6.63 0.98
CA LEU A 30 -15.39 -7.23 0.08
C LEU A 30 -14.96 -8.61 -0.43
N CYS A 31 -13.69 -8.78 -0.79
CA CYS A 31 -13.14 -10.09 -1.14
C CYS A 31 -13.31 -11.11 -0.02
N ARG A 32 -12.89 -10.75 1.19
CA ARG A 32 -12.98 -11.63 2.36
C ARG A 32 -14.43 -11.97 2.75
N MET A 33 -15.34 -11.02 2.66
CA MET A 33 -16.78 -11.27 2.85
C MET A 33 -17.35 -12.23 1.79
N SER A 34 -16.77 -12.25 0.59
CA SER A 34 -17.13 -13.16 -0.50
C SER A 34 -16.36 -14.50 -0.46
N GLY A 35 -15.59 -14.77 0.59
CA GLY A 35 -14.79 -15.99 0.73
C GLY A 35 -13.51 -16.01 -0.11
N ILE A 36 -13.10 -14.90 -0.67
CA ILE A 36 -11.88 -14.77 -1.46
C ILE A 36 -10.73 -14.29 -0.56
N PRO A 37 -9.64 -15.06 -0.41
CA PRO A 37 -8.49 -14.59 0.33
C PRO A 37 -7.92 -13.32 -0.31
N ALA A 38 -7.75 -12.28 0.49
CA ALA A 38 -7.19 -11.02 0.03
C ALA A 38 -6.30 -10.42 1.11
N ARG A 39 -5.28 -9.66 0.68
CA ARG A 39 -4.30 -9.05 1.58
C ARG A 39 -3.84 -7.69 1.08
N TRP A 40 -3.32 -6.93 1.99
CA TRP A 40 -2.70 -5.63 1.76
C TRP A 40 -1.31 -5.78 1.17
N GLN A 41 -0.95 -4.86 0.31
CA GLN A 41 0.42 -4.61 -0.08
C GLN A 41 0.64 -3.12 -0.23
N SER A 42 1.79 -2.64 0.22
CA SER A 42 2.18 -1.24 0.18
C SER A 42 3.64 -1.09 -0.22
N GLY A 43 4.00 0.08 -0.70
CA GLY A 43 5.35 0.35 -1.11
C GLY A 43 5.53 1.70 -1.77
N LEU A 44 6.46 1.76 -2.70
CA LEU A 44 6.79 2.95 -3.45
C LEU A 44 6.25 2.86 -4.87
N TYR A 45 5.78 4.00 -5.36
CA TYR A 45 5.49 4.22 -6.76
C TYR A 45 6.49 5.24 -7.30
N ALA A 46 7.22 4.88 -8.36
CA ALA A 46 8.29 5.72 -8.90
C ALA A 46 8.25 5.72 -10.43
N THR A 47 8.05 6.89 -11.00
CA THR A 47 8.17 7.19 -12.42
C THR A 47 9.25 8.25 -12.62
N ASP A 48 9.55 8.58 -13.86
CA ASP A 48 10.49 9.65 -14.22
C ASP A 48 10.09 11.05 -13.74
N TYR A 49 8.80 11.27 -13.47
CA TYR A 49 8.23 12.55 -13.03
C TYR A 49 7.62 12.55 -11.63
N TYR A 50 7.47 11.39 -11.01
CA TYR A 50 6.84 11.29 -9.69
C TYR A 50 7.39 10.12 -8.89
N THR A 51 7.67 10.36 -7.63
CA THR A 51 7.97 9.33 -6.63
C THR A 51 7.12 9.54 -5.39
N GLY A 52 6.58 8.46 -4.82
CA GLY A 52 5.75 8.55 -3.62
C GLY A 52 5.41 7.19 -3.05
N CYS A 53 4.66 7.22 -1.96
CA CYS A 53 4.11 6.02 -1.34
C CYS A 53 2.79 5.65 -2.02
N HIS A 54 2.51 4.35 -2.11
CA HIS A 54 1.28 3.86 -2.71
C HIS A 54 0.85 2.52 -2.12
N ASP A 55 -0.46 2.28 -2.12
CA ASP A 55 -1.10 1.11 -1.56
C ASP A 55 -1.96 0.41 -2.61
N TRP A 56 -1.96 -0.91 -2.58
CA TRP A 56 -2.79 -1.76 -3.43
C TRP A 56 -3.14 -3.06 -2.71
N ALA A 57 -3.97 -3.87 -3.33
CA ALA A 57 -4.39 -5.14 -2.80
C ALA A 57 -3.83 -6.31 -3.61
N GLN A 58 -3.80 -7.47 -2.97
CA GLN A 58 -3.70 -8.76 -3.64
C GLN A 58 -4.89 -9.63 -3.23
N PHE A 59 -5.37 -10.44 -4.17
CA PHE A 59 -6.41 -11.44 -3.93
C PHE A 59 -6.03 -12.77 -4.57
N TYR A 60 -6.52 -13.87 -4.03
CA TYR A 60 -6.13 -15.20 -4.47
C TYR A 60 -7.12 -15.76 -5.48
N VAL A 61 -6.61 -16.22 -6.62
CA VAL A 61 -7.38 -16.86 -7.68
C VAL A 61 -6.75 -18.21 -8.05
N ALA A 62 -7.41 -19.31 -7.69
CA ALA A 62 -6.93 -20.63 -8.09
C ALA A 62 -7.12 -20.84 -9.61
N PRO A 63 -6.17 -21.47 -10.32
CA PRO A 63 -4.88 -21.98 -9.87
C PRO A 63 -3.74 -20.95 -9.95
N TYR A 64 -4.02 -19.70 -10.28
CA TYR A 64 -3.02 -18.66 -10.61
C TYR A 64 -2.29 -18.09 -9.40
N GLY A 65 -2.85 -18.23 -8.20
CA GLY A 65 -2.25 -17.71 -6.98
C GLY A 65 -2.66 -16.27 -6.65
N TRP A 66 -1.74 -15.51 -6.06
CA TRP A 66 -1.97 -14.12 -5.70
C TRP A 66 -1.86 -13.20 -6.91
N VAL A 67 -2.93 -12.48 -7.21
CA VAL A 67 -3.02 -11.48 -8.27
C VAL A 67 -3.25 -10.09 -7.69
N PHE A 68 -2.87 -9.07 -8.42
CA PHE A 68 -2.91 -7.69 -7.97
C PHE A 68 -4.25 -7.00 -8.26
N ALA A 69 -4.61 -6.04 -7.42
CA ALA A 69 -5.69 -5.11 -7.68
C ALA A 69 -5.33 -3.72 -7.14
N ASP A 70 -5.31 -2.74 -8.02
CA ASP A 70 -5.08 -1.34 -7.66
C ASP A 70 -6.27 -0.50 -8.12
N LEU A 71 -7.16 -0.20 -7.18
CA LEU A 71 -8.42 0.45 -7.48
C LEU A 71 -8.24 1.94 -7.78
N SER A 72 -7.28 2.58 -7.14
CA SER A 72 -7.05 4.02 -7.26
C SER A 72 -6.44 4.40 -8.61
N PHE A 73 -5.66 3.51 -9.23
CA PHE A 73 -5.12 3.67 -10.59
C PHE A 73 -6.05 3.09 -11.66
N GLY A 74 -6.98 2.24 -11.28
CA GLY A 74 -7.92 1.62 -12.19
C GLY A 74 -8.72 2.64 -12.97
N GLY A 75 -9.40 3.55 -12.27
CA GLY A 75 -10.28 4.55 -12.87
C GLY A 75 -11.32 3.92 -13.81
N ILE A 76 -12.03 4.74 -14.55
CA ILE A 76 -13.06 4.26 -15.49
C ILE A 76 -12.42 3.64 -16.74
N GLU A 77 -11.28 4.15 -17.20
CA GLU A 77 -10.66 3.75 -18.47
C GLU A 77 -9.69 2.58 -18.35
N ARG A 78 -9.12 2.34 -17.17
CA ARG A 78 -8.06 1.34 -16.94
C ARG A 78 -8.40 0.30 -15.88
N TRP A 79 -9.63 0.20 -15.44
CA TRP A 79 -10.05 -0.72 -14.38
C TRP A 79 -9.68 -2.18 -14.68
N ASN A 80 -9.77 -2.61 -15.93
CA ASN A 80 -9.44 -3.97 -16.35
C ASN A 80 -7.94 -4.26 -16.36
N TYR A 81 -7.09 -3.25 -16.53
CA TYR A 81 -5.65 -3.43 -16.49
C TYR A 81 -5.16 -3.70 -15.06
N TYR A 82 -5.56 -2.85 -14.11
CA TYR A 82 -5.13 -2.95 -12.72
C TYR A 82 -5.94 -3.94 -11.86
N PHE A 83 -6.79 -4.72 -12.50
CA PHE A 83 -7.48 -5.85 -11.90
C PHE A 83 -6.88 -7.16 -12.43
N GLY A 84 -5.87 -7.66 -11.73
CA GLY A 84 -5.07 -8.81 -12.13
C GLY A 84 -3.64 -8.48 -12.55
N ASN A 85 -3.35 -7.22 -12.85
CA ASN A 85 -2.05 -6.75 -13.27
C ASN A 85 -1.53 -5.60 -12.40
N LEU A 86 -0.22 -5.44 -12.41
CA LEU A 86 0.48 -4.30 -11.84
C LEU A 86 1.58 -3.87 -12.83
N ASP A 87 1.86 -2.58 -12.90
CA ASP A 87 2.96 -2.08 -13.71
C ASP A 87 4.32 -2.19 -12.98
N VAL A 88 5.39 -1.90 -13.70
CA VAL A 88 6.78 -1.98 -13.22
C VAL A 88 7.19 -0.84 -12.29
N PHE A 89 6.34 0.18 -12.16
CA PHE A 89 6.65 1.38 -11.38
C PHE A 89 6.44 1.21 -9.87
N ARG A 90 6.04 0.03 -9.42
CA ARG A 90 5.75 -0.27 -8.03
C ARG A 90 6.80 -1.18 -7.42
N MET A 91 7.36 -0.74 -6.30
CA MET A 91 8.26 -1.52 -5.47
C MET A 91 7.54 -1.86 -4.15
N PRO A 92 7.15 -3.13 -3.91
CA PRO A 92 6.53 -3.51 -2.65
C PRO A 92 7.54 -3.43 -1.51
N ALA A 93 7.18 -2.71 -0.45
CA ALA A 93 7.94 -2.62 0.78
C ALA A 93 7.35 -3.50 1.89
N ASN A 94 6.04 -3.71 1.86
CA ASN A 94 5.32 -4.47 2.86
C ASN A 94 4.15 -5.26 2.24
N SER A 95 3.94 -6.47 2.73
CA SER A 95 2.78 -7.30 2.39
C SER A 95 2.09 -7.70 3.68
N GLU A 96 0.89 -7.23 3.92
CA GLU A 96 0.09 -7.35 5.14
C GLU A 96 0.20 -6.14 6.07
N ILE A 97 -0.87 -5.90 6.81
CA ILE A 97 -0.97 -4.83 7.80
C ILE A 97 -0.23 -5.23 9.08
N GLN A 98 0.42 -4.28 9.71
CA GLN A 98 1.07 -4.43 11.02
C GLN A 98 2.16 -5.52 11.06
N LYS A 99 2.81 -5.79 9.96
CA LYS A 99 3.92 -6.75 9.92
C LYS A 99 5.01 -6.36 10.90
N ALA A 100 5.55 -7.33 11.62
CA ALA A 100 6.70 -7.12 12.49
C ALA A 100 7.94 -6.71 11.69
N PHE A 101 8.74 -5.82 12.25
CA PHE A 101 10.03 -5.42 11.67
C PHE A 101 11.13 -6.45 11.96
N VAL A 102 12.11 -6.52 11.07
CA VAL A 102 13.34 -7.23 11.29
C VAL A 102 14.51 -6.28 10.97
N PRO A 103 15.27 -5.85 11.98
CA PRO A 103 15.19 -6.15 13.41
C PRO A 103 13.90 -5.62 14.07
N GLU A 104 13.53 -6.22 15.20
CA GLU A 104 12.34 -5.82 15.95
C GLU A 104 12.47 -4.39 16.47
N LYS A 105 11.37 -3.64 16.34
CA LYS A 105 11.29 -2.26 16.83
C LYS A 105 11.12 -2.23 18.35
N LYS A 106 11.85 -1.33 19.01
CA LYS A 106 11.82 -1.18 20.48
C LYS A 106 10.70 -0.25 20.96
N TRP A 107 10.36 0.75 20.16
CA TRP A 107 9.44 1.82 20.53
C TRP A 107 8.11 1.73 19.79
N LEU A 108 7.11 2.47 20.26
CA LEU A 108 5.79 2.46 19.64
C LEU A 108 5.87 2.84 18.15
N ARG A 109 5.20 2.07 17.33
CA ARG A 109 5.06 2.37 15.88
C ARG A 109 4.20 3.61 15.68
N ILE A 110 4.65 4.46 14.75
CA ILE A 110 3.92 5.65 14.35
C ILE A 110 2.95 5.32 13.22
N ASP A 111 3.37 4.42 12.33
CA ASP A 111 2.54 3.90 11.24
C ASP A 111 2.18 2.43 11.51
N PRO A 112 0.98 2.16 12.03
CA PRO A 112 0.58 0.80 12.32
C PRO A 112 0.11 0.02 11.08
N ILE A 113 -0.07 0.66 9.93
CA ILE A 113 -0.71 0.05 8.77
C ILE A 113 0.30 -0.39 7.75
N ASP A 114 1.02 0.52 7.11
CA ASP A 114 1.67 0.23 5.85
C ASP A 114 3.21 0.17 5.83
N ASN A 115 3.92 0.90 6.64
CA ASN A 115 5.39 0.89 6.68
C ASN A 115 6.11 1.36 5.40
N GLN A 116 5.47 2.08 4.53
CA GLN A 116 6.05 2.52 3.25
C GLN A 116 7.30 3.37 3.42
N ARG A 117 7.35 4.16 4.49
CA ARG A 117 8.46 5.04 4.84
C ARG A 117 9.42 4.43 5.84
N GLY A 118 9.08 3.27 6.39
CA GLY A 118 9.78 2.68 7.52
C GLY A 118 9.49 3.40 8.83
N GLU A 119 10.15 2.94 9.87
CA GLU A 119 10.06 3.50 11.22
C GLU A 119 11.46 3.86 11.69
N PHE A 120 11.56 4.91 12.47
CA PHE A 120 12.84 5.48 12.86
C PHE A 120 12.99 5.45 14.38
N GLU A 121 14.14 5.03 14.85
CA GLU A 121 14.47 4.96 16.27
C GLU A 121 15.82 5.60 16.53
N TYR A 122 15.90 6.29 17.65
CA TYR A 122 17.15 6.70 18.24
C TYR A 122 17.45 5.84 19.47
N GLU A 123 18.58 6.03 20.12
CA GLU A 123 19.06 5.16 21.19
C GLU A 123 18.04 4.94 22.32
N ASP A 124 17.29 5.97 22.67
CA ASP A 124 16.39 6.03 23.83
C ASP A 124 14.92 6.33 23.51
N HIS A 125 14.57 6.53 22.24
CA HIS A 125 13.17 6.80 21.84
C HIS A 125 12.90 6.54 20.36
N GLY A 126 11.60 6.37 20.02
CA GLY A 126 11.13 6.36 18.62
C GLY A 126 10.95 7.78 18.09
N LEU A 127 11.27 7.99 16.82
CA LEU A 127 11.11 9.27 16.14
C LEU A 127 9.77 9.35 15.42
N ARG A 128 9.14 10.52 15.45
CA ARG A 128 7.94 10.82 14.65
C ARG A 128 8.35 11.26 13.26
N PHE A 129 7.46 11.09 12.27
CA PHE A 129 7.72 11.57 10.90
C PHE A 129 8.02 13.06 10.80
N SER A 130 7.53 13.88 11.74
CA SER A 130 7.87 15.29 11.81
C SER A 130 9.31 15.59 12.27
N GLN A 131 10.01 14.59 12.77
CA GLN A 131 11.39 14.68 13.26
C GLN A 131 12.41 14.11 12.28
N VAL A 132 11.94 13.55 11.16
CA VAL A 132 12.79 12.95 10.13
C VAL A 132 12.42 13.51 8.76
N GLU A 133 13.41 13.62 7.90
CA GLU A 133 13.22 13.95 6.50
C GLU A 133 13.45 12.68 5.67
N VAL A 134 12.46 12.33 4.85
CA VAL A 134 12.52 11.17 3.94
C VAL A 134 12.42 11.69 2.52
N SER A 135 13.43 11.42 1.72
CA SER A 135 13.43 11.73 0.29
C SER A 135 13.54 10.45 -0.53
N GLN A 136 12.84 10.43 -1.65
CA GLN A 136 12.85 9.33 -2.61
C GLN A 136 13.16 9.89 -3.98
N LYS A 137 14.04 9.23 -4.70
CA LYS A 137 14.44 9.63 -6.05
C LYS A 137 14.62 8.41 -6.92
N LEU A 138 13.97 8.41 -8.08
CA LEU A 138 14.30 7.46 -9.14
C LEU A 138 15.69 7.81 -9.69
N ILE A 139 16.61 6.86 -9.69
CA ILE A 139 17.99 7.07 -10.16
C ILE A 139 18.10 6.76 -11.64
N SER A 140 17.52 5.64 -12.07
CA SER A 140 17.50 5.23 -13.48
C SER A 140 16.30 4.32 -13.75
N MET A 141 15.89 4.29 -14.99
CA MET A 141 14.89 3.36 -15.51
C MET A 141 15.41 2.91 -16.87
N GLU A 142 15.49 1.62 -17.09
CA GLU A 142 15.99 1.01 -18.31
C GLU A 142 14.95 0.07 -18.90
N ASP A 143 14.67 0.20 -20.18
CA ASP A 143 13.88 -0.79 -20.90
C ASP A 143 14.74 -2.02 -21.16
N ILE A 144 14.28 -3.17 -20.66
CA ILE A 144 14.92 -4.44 -20.97
C ILE A 144 14.34 -4.92 -22.30
N GLU A 145 15.11 -4.77 -23.37
CA GLU A 145 14.79 -5.40 -24.65
C GLU A 145 14.70 -6.92 -24.46
N LYS A 146 13.61 -7.51 -24.94
CA LYS A 146 13.37 -8.96 -24.89
C LYS A 146 14.07 -9.67 -26.05
#